data_d91adf2b3fd7957698df5169333a3e61
#
_entry.id   d91adf2b3fd7957698df5169333a3e61
#
_cell.length_a   1.000
_cell.length_b   1.000
_cell.length_c   1.000
_cell.angle_alpha   90.00
_cell.angle_beta   90.00
_cell.angle_gamma   90.00
#
_symmetry.space_group_name_H-M   'P 1'
#
loop_
_entity.id
_entity.type
_entity.pdbx_description
1 polymer ?
#
loop_
_entity_poly.entity_id
_entity_poly.type
_entity_poly.pdbx_seq_one_letter_code
_entity_poly.pdbx_strand_id
1 'polypeptide(L)'
;LNRFGFQWEPSSDSGHMRYGPKAALMLDLAGDYAWQSVNELDIPSFSIKGTNVFNLNVPAIKEHADLFGERLYTIRVDKEEFVLKYAACFQQFSMLKDWIISYKQIPFGMFEIADSYRLEQSGETLLGFRLRRFYMPDFHVFCKDTEEAKAITIRIHRKIHEKVRELGNHYVSLYNLTRSFFEKNKDFMKELVRVDNRPGLLHFVPEGKYYWVINVEHHITDELKRSREIATVQIDVGNAKRFGIKYTNEKKEEIYPPILHTAVLGGIERYLYTVFDAALKKKTPSLPLWLSPTQIRIVPISDRFVKDATDIANEFKAQCVRVDIDDRPITMQRKVREAEMEWVSYVLVIGQRELDSHVLSVRDRERKEIRKMSLQQLIEEIKQRNADKPFRQLPLPQYLSQRPQF
;
A
#
# COMPACT_ATOMS: atom_id res chain seq x y z
N LEU A 1 -14.85 -6.30 3.83
CA LEU A 1 -13.78 -5.91 4.75
C LEU A 1 -13.88 -6.66 6.08
N ASN A 2 -15.03 -6.67 6.78
CA ASN A 2 -15.20 -7.32 8.09
C ASN A 2 -14.75 -8.79 8.10
N ARG A 3 -15.06 -9.57 7.04
CA ARG A 3 -14.64 -10.99 6.93
C ARG A 3 -13.12 -11.18 6.88
N PHE A 4 -12.38 -10.15 6.49
CA PHE A 4 -10.93 -10.14 6.49
C PHE A 4 -10.34 -9.54 7.76
N GLY A 5 -11.18 -9.09 8.70
CA GLY A 5 -10.73 -8.52 9.96
C GLY A 5 -10.45 -7.01 9.94
N PHE A 6 -10.95 -6.28 8.94
CA PHE A 6 -10.94 -4.81 8.91
C PHE A 6 -12.18 -4.30 9.63
N GLN A 7 -12.03 -3.72 10.79
CA GLN A 7 -13.14 -3.28 11.64
C GLN A 7 -12.82 -1.93 12.27
N TRP A 8 -13.87 -1.13 12.58
CA TRP A 8 -13.73 0.01 13.46
C TRP A 8 -13.36 -0.44 14.86
N GLU A 9 -12.48 0.33 15.53
CA GLU A 9 -12.14 0.10 16.93
C GLU A 9 -13.14 0.84 17.85
N PRO A 10 -14.04 0.14 18.54
CA PRO A 10 -15.08 0.79 19.36
C PRO A 10 -14.55 1.42 20.64
N SER A 11 -13.33 1.04 21.07
CA SER A 11 -12.70 1.55 22.31
C SER A 11 -11.77 2.75 22.01
N SER A 12 -11.77 3.26 20.79
CA SER A 12 -10.98 4.42 20.37
C SER A 12 -11.86 5.55 19.87
N ASP A 13 -11.24 6.66 19.55
CA ASP A 13 -11.88 7.74 18.84
C ASP A 13 -12.38 7.27 17.45
N SER A 14 -13.45 7.89 16.95
CA SER A 14 -14.05 7.52 15.67
C SER A 14 -13.05 7.64 14.51
N GLY A 15 -13.09 6.71 13.56
CA GLY A 15 -12.16 6.72 12.41
C GLY A 15 -10.85 5.97 12.64
N HIS A 16 -10.70 5.29 13.78
CA HIS A 16 -9.63 4.33 14.03
C HIS A 16 -10.09 2.91 13.72
N MET A 17 -9.20 2.12 13.13
CA MET A 17 -9.45 0.73 12.80
C MET A 17 -8.63 -0.22 13.65
N ARG A 18 -9.18 -1.40 13.91
CA ARG A 18 -8.45 -2.59 14.37
C ARG A 18 -8.35 -3.60 13.24
N TYR A 19 -7.29 -4.37 13.27
CA TYR A 19 -6.95 -5.32 12.22
C TYR A 19 -6.82 -6.72 12.82
N GLY A 20 -7.74 -7.62 12.44
CA GLY A 20 -7.60 -9.04 12.76
C GLY A 20 -6.46 -9.70 11.98
N PRO A 21 -6.12 -10.98 12.26
CA PRO A 21 -4.91 -11.62 11.73
C PRO A 21 -4.79 -11.59 10.20
N LYS A 22 -5.90 -11.77 9.47
CA LYS A 22 -5.89 -11.70 7.99
C LYS A 22 -5.64 -10.27 7.49
N ALA A 23 -6.26 -9.28 8.13
CA ALA A 23 -6.08 -7.87 7.79
C ALA A 23 -4.64 -7.42 8.07
N ALA A 24 -4.07 -7.80 9.23
CA ALA A 24 -2.69 -7.50 9.59
C ALA A 24 -1.71 -8.07 8.55
N LEU A 25 -1.90 -9.33 8.14
CA LEU A 25 -1.10 -9.92 7.06
C LEU A 25 -1.21 -9.13 5.75
N MET A 26 -2.42 -8.70 5.38
CA MET A 26 -2.62 -7.93 4.14
C MET A 26 -1.96 -6.55 4.22
N LEU A 27 -2.01 -5.88 5.37
CA LEU A 27 -1.30 -4.61 5.59
C LEU A 27 0.21 -4.78 5.45
N ASP A 28 0.76 -5.80 6.09
CA ASP A 28 2.19 -6.11 6.03
C ASP A 28 2.66 -6.43 4.61
N LEU A 29 1.91 -7.26 3.88
CA LEU A 29 2.21 -7.59 2.48
C LEU A 29 2.14 -6.35 1.58
N ALA A 30 1.15 -5.48 1.79
CA ALA A 30 1.04 -4.23 1.04
C ALA A 30 2.18 -3.26 1.37
N GLY A 31 2.64 -3.23 2.62
CA GLY A 31 3.82 -2.47 3.05
C GLY A 31 5.11 -2.97 2.39
N ASP A 32 5.34 -4.28 2.38
CA ASP A 32 6.48 -4.90 1.70
C ASP A 32 6.44 -4.61 0.18
N TYR A 33 5.25 -4.66 -0.40
CA TYR A 33 5.05 -4.34 -1.81
C TYR A 33 5.28 -2.86 -2.13
N ALA A 34 4.94 -1.95 -1.21
CA ALA A 34 5.25 -0.54 -1.35
C ALA A 34 6.76 -0.29 -1.38
N TRP A 35 7.51 -0.92 -0.47
CA TRP A 35 8.98 -0.85 -0.45
C TRP A 35 9.59 -1.44 -1.74
N GLN A 36 9.11 -2.61 -2.17
CA GLN A 36 9.53 -3.21 -3.42
C GLN A 36 9.28 -2.28 -4.62
N SER A 37 8.11 -1.64 -4.68
CA SER A 37 7.74 -0.71 -5.76
C SER A 37 8.63 0.52 -5.81
N VAL A 38 9.14 0.98 -4.66
CA VAL A 38 10.12 2.07 -4.58
C VAL A 38 11.48 1.61 -5.11
N ASN A 39 11.94 0.41 -4.75
CA ASN A 39 13.22 -0.13 -5.23
C ASN A 39 13.23 -0.35 -6.76
N GLU A 40 12.06 -0.61 -7.37
CA GLU A 40 11.91 -0.72 -8.83
C GLU A 40 12.09 0.64 -9.56
N LEU A 41 12.19 1.75 -8.84
CA LEU A 41 12.47 3.08 -9.41
C LEU A 41 13.95 3.31 -9.74
N ASP A 42 14.84 2.41 -9.32
CA ASP A 42 16.29 2.52 -9.52
C ASP A 42 16.86 3.88 -9.02
N ILE A 43 16.46 4.22 -7.79
CA ILE A 43 16.96 5.37 -7.04
C ILE A 43 17.59 4.85 -5.76
N PRO A 44 18.85 5.19 -5.42
CA PRO A 44 19.43 4.82 -4.14
C PRO A 44 18.52 5.24 -3.00
N SER A 45 18.02 4.28 -2.20
CA SER A 45 16.97 4.53 -1.24
C SER A 45 17.29 3.99 0.14
N PHE A 46 16.93 4.77 1.17
CA PHE A 46 17.12 4.43 2.57
C PHE A 46 15.77 4.22 3.24
N SER A 47 15.58 3.05 3.86
CA SER A 47 14.42 2.82 4.73
C SER A 47 14.71 3.33 6.13
N ILE A 48 13.84 4.17 6.66
CA ILE A 48 13.97 4.75 8.00
C ILE A 48 12.73 4.51 8.84
N LYS A 49 12.86 4.77 10.13
CA LYS A 49 11.74 4.83 11.08
C LYS A 49 11.95 6.00 12.03
N GLY A 50 10.87 6.62 12.49
CA GLY A 50 10.95 7.73 13.40
C GLY A 50 9.87 7.76 14.46
N THR A 51 9.82 8.87 15.23
CA THR A 51 8.82 9.11 16.26
C THR A 51 7.46 9.45 15.66
N ASN A 52 6.40 9.23 16.44
CA ASN A 52 5.05 9.66 16.08
C ASN A 52 4.62 10.96 16.77
N VAL A 53 5.50 11.56 17.59
CA VAL A 53 5.20 12.78 18.37
C VAL A 53 6.26 13.84 18.07
N PHE A 54 5.83 15.06 17.74
CA PHE A 54 6.71 16.19 17.40
C PHE A 54 6.38 17.40 18.24
N ASN A 55 7.43 18.13 18.67
CA ASN A 55 7.29 19.33 19.48
C ASN A 55 6.91 20.55 18.61
N LEU A 56 5.78 21.19 18.93
CA LEU A 56 5.29 22.37 18.22
C LEU A 56 6.11 23.64 18.53
N ASN A 57 7.03 23.63 19.49
CA ASN A 57 7.97 24.72 19.71
C ASN A 57 9.08 24.77 18.65
N VAL A 58 9.23 23.74 17.81
CA VAL A 58 10.17 23.73 16.68
C VAL A 58 9.53 24.55 15.54
N PRO A 59 10.11 25.68 15.11
CA PRO A 59 9.47 26.60 14.16
C PRO A 59 9.08 25.94 12.84
N ALA A 60 9.97 25.13 12.24
CA ALA A 60 9.68 24.44 10.97
C ALA A 60 8.50 23.45 11.06
N ILE A 61 8.35 22.80 12.23
CA ILE A 61 7.22 21.88 12.50
C ILE A 61 5.95 22.70 12.68
N LYS A 62 5.99 23.76 13.46
CA LYS A 62 4.83 24.63 13.70
C LYS A 62 4.31 25.25 12.40
N GLU A 63 5.17 25.88 11.61
CA GLU A 63 4.80 26.47 10.31
C GLU A 63 4.14 25.45 9.38
N HIS A 64 4.62 24.22 9.36
CA HIS A 64 4.01 23.19 8.54
C HIS A 64 2.70 22.69 9.15
N ALA A 65 2.60 22.56 10.47
CA ALA A 65 1.41 22.14 11.19
C ALA A 65 0.25 23.13 10.95
N ASP A 66 0.54 24.43 10.95
CA ASP A 66 -0.44 25.49 10.71
C ASP A 66 -1.16 25.34 9.34
N LEU A 67 -0.54 24.66 8.36
CA LEU A 67 -1.18 24.34 7.07
C LEU A 67 -2.30 23.28 7.17
N PHE A 68 -2.31 22.49 8.24
CA PHE A 68 -3.31 21.43 8.46
C PHE A 68 -4.47 21.89 9.35
N GLY A 69 -4.32 23.03 10.06
CA GLY A 69 -5.38 23.64 10.86
C GLY A 69 -5.98 22.67 11.90
N GLU A 70 -7.30 22.54 11.89
CA GLU A 70 -8.06 21.72 12.86
C GLU A 70 -7.89 20.19 12.67
N ARG A 71 -7.14 19.73 11.68
CA ARG A 71 -6.93 18.30 11.40
C ARG A 71 -5.76 17.69 12.17
N LEU A 72 -5.32 18.33 13.23
CA LEU A 72 -4.20 17.92 14.06
C LEU A 72 -4.68 17.28 15.36
N TYR A 73 -4.03 16.17 15.76
CA TYR A 73 -4.10 15.68 17.13
C TYR A 73 -2.99 16.32 17.94
N THR A 74 -3.32 17.19 18.87
CA THR A 74 -2.37 17.82 19.78
C THR A 74 -2.37 17.13 21.14
N ILE A 75 -1.21 17.07 21.76
CA ILE A 75 -0.98 16.46 23.07
C ILE A 75 -0.23 17.48 23.92
N ARG A 76 -0.66 17.67 25.16
CA ARG A 76 0.06 18.49 26.11
C ARG A 76 0.77 17.62 27.13
N VAL A 77 2.07 17.81 27.24
CA VAL A 77 2.90 17.14 28.25
C VAL A 77 3.60 18.24 29.06
N ASP A 78 3.32 18.29 30.34
CA ASP A 78 3.75 19.37 31.24
C ASP A 78 3.32 20.75 30.70
N LYS A 79 4.30 21.56 30.29
CA LYS A 79 4.06 22.92 29.75
C LYS A 79 4.29 23.01 28.26
N GLU A 80 4.60 21.89 27.60
CA GLU A 80 4.89 21.84 26.17
C GLU A 80 3.73 21.23 25.39
N GLU A 81 3.57 21.69 24.16
CA GLU A 81 2.56 21.22 23.23
C GLU A 81 3.23 20.42 22.10
N PHE A 82 2.67 19.24 21.83
CA PHE A 82 3.13 18.31 20.82
C PHE A 82 2.01 18.00 19.84
N VAL A 83 2.40 17.52 18.66
CA VAL A 83 1.47 17.03 17.64
C VAL A 83 1.79 15.57 17.28
N LEU A 84 0.75 14.75 17.09
CA LEU A 84 0.92 13.43 16.48
C LEU A 84 1.30 13.57 15.01
N LYS A 85 2.11 12.63 14.52
CA LYS A 85 2.58 12.60 13.12
C LYS A 85 1.38 12.64 12.15
N TYR A 86 1.15 13.76 11.52
CA TYR A 86 0.09 13.95 10.51
C TYR A 86 0.63 13.92 9.08
N ALA A 87 1.95 13.98 8.94
CA ALA A 87 2.71 13.83 7.71
C ALA A 87 4.06 13.15 8.01
N ALA A 88 4.54 12.32 7.10
CA ALA A 88 5.79 11.56 7.30
C ALA A 88 7.06 12.41 7.11
N CYS A 89 6.96 13.55 6.43
CA CYS A 89 8.08 14.40 6.02
C CYS A 89 9.03 14.78 7.16
N PHE A 90 8.49 15.13 8.34
CA PHE A 90 9.29 15.70 9.42
C PHE A 90 10.41 14.81 9.90
N GLN A 91 10.13 13.51 10.04
CA GLN A 91 11.14 12.57 10.50
C GLN A 91 12.30 12.50 9.52
N GLN A 92 11.97 12.46 8.24
CA GLN A 92 12.95 12.43 7.16
C GLN A 92 13.74 13.74 7.10
N PHE A 93 13.06 14.87 7.16
CA PHE A 93 13.67 16.19 7.06
C PHE A 93 14.52 16.56 8.29
N SER A 94 14.06 16.22 9.49
CA SER A 94 14.84 16.46 10.71
C SER A 94 16.12 15.63 10.75
N MET A 95 16.09 14.40 10.24
CA MET A 95 17.27 13.54 10.13
C MET A 95 18.25 14.07 9.08
N LEU A 96 17.75 14.49 7.92
CA LEU A 96 18.60 15.01 6.83
C LEU A 96 19.28 16.32 7.13
N LYS A 97 18.70 17.13 8.00
CA LYS A 97 19.33 18.38 8.46
C LYS A 97 20.73 18.14 9.05
N ASP A 98 20.94 16.97 9.66
CA ASP A 98 22.18 16.62 10.32
C ASP A 98 23.15 15.82 9.40
N TRP A 99 22.73 15.51 8.16
CA TRP A 99 23.55 14.77 7.20
C TRP A 99 24.45 15.68 6.39
N ILE A 100 25.66 15.20 6.12
CA ILE A 100 26.59 15.86 5.19
C ILE A 100 26.38 15.23 3.81
N ILE A 101 25.78 16.00 2.91
CA ILE A 101 25.38 15.52 1.57
C ILE A 101 26.20 16.25 0.51
N SER A 102 26.77 15.52 -0.42
CA SER A 102 27.43 16.07 -1.60
C SER A 102 26.67 15.71 -2.88
N TYR A 103 26.94 16.42 -3.96
CA TYR A 103 26.35 16.16 -5.29
C TYR A 103 26.54 14.72 -5.80
N LYS A 104 27.57 14.00 -5.27
CA LYS A 104 27.82 12.59 -5.65
C LYS A 104 26.81 11.61 -5.11
N GLN A 105 26.03 12.00 -4.10
CA GLN A 105 25.05 11.15 -3.43
C GLN A 105 23.62 11.45 -3.92
N ILE A 106 23.43 12.56 -4.63
CA ILE A 106 22.13 12.95 -5.21
C ILE A 106 22.02 12.38 -6.65
N PRO A 107 20.86 11.85 -7.09
CA PRO A 107 19.62 11.73 -6.31
C PRO A 107 19.62 10.54 -5.36
N PHE A 108 18.94 10.68 -4.22
CA PHE A 108 18.63 9.57 -3.33
C PHE A 108 17.23 9.73 -2.75
N GLY A 109 16.68 8.63 -2.25
CA GLY A 109 15.37 8.60 -1.65
C GLY A 109 15.36 8.14 -0.20
N MET A 110 14.38 8.62 0.59
CA MET A 110 14.08 8.13 1.93
C MET A 110 12.66 7.60 1.98
N PHE A 111 12.51 6.40 2.54
CA PHE A 111 11.24 5.70 2.63
C PHE A 111 10.87 5.39 4.09
N GLU A 112 9.62 5.64 4.46
CA GLU A 112 9.06 5.26 5.75
C GLU A 112 7.63 4.77 5.56
N ILE A 113 7.27 3.64 6.16
CA ILE A 113 5.86 3.34 6.40
C ILE A 113 5.48 4.07 7.69
N ALA A 114 4.99 5.30 7.52
CA ALA A 114 4.67 6.18 8.62
C ALA A 114 3.28 5.88 9.20
N ASP A 115 3.19 5.76 10.51
CA ASP A 115 1.93 5.73 11.25
C ASP A 115 1.44 7.17 11.39
N SER A 116 0.42 7.53 10.63
CA SER A 116 -0.05 8.91 10.47
C SER A 116 -1.42 9.14 11.09
N TYR A 117 -1.62 10.33 11.65
CA TYR A 117 -2.82 10.71 12.42
C TYR A 117 -3.41 12.02 11.88
N ARG A 118 -4.67 12.01 11.49
CA ARG A 118 -5.40 13.21 11.06
C ARG A 118 -6.78 13.25 11.69
N LEU A 119 -7.10 14.32 12.41
CA LEU A 119 -8.42 14.52 13.00
C LEU A 119 -9.43 14.87 11.89
N GLU A 120 -9.86 13.83 11.15
CA GLU A 120 -10.89 13.99 10.13
C GLU A 120 -12.22 14.38 10.78
N GLN A 121 -12.96 15.29 10.14
CA GLN A 121 -14.20 15.81 10.68
C GLN A 121 -15.29 14.74 10.75
N SER A 122 -16.34 14.99 11.56
CA SER A 122 -17.48 14.08 11.67
C SER A 122 -18.14 13.88 10.30
N GLY A 123 -18.42 12.59 9.96
CA GLY A 123 -19.00 12.21 8.67
C GLY A 123 -18.02 12.07 7.50
N GLU A 124 -16.75 12.46 7.66
CA GLU A 124 -15.74 12.29 6.61
C GLU A 124 -15.11 10.90 6.60
N THR A 125 -15.14 10.17 7.73
CA THR A 125 -14.47 8.88 7.85
C THR A 125 -15.15 7.80 7.03
N LEU A 126 -14.35 6.97 6.36
CA LEU A 126 -14.79 5.85 5.53
C LEU A 126 -13.87 4.65 5.74
N LEU A 127 -14.46 3.51 6.14
CA LEU A 127 -13.74 2.28 6.45
C LEU A 127 -12.79 1.88 5.32
N GLY A 128 -11.51 1.74 5.66
CA GLY A 128 -10.44 1.36 4.72
C GLY A 128 -10.00 2.46 3.75
N PHE A 129 -10.64 3.65 3.76
CA PHE A 129 -10.30 4.70 2.81
C PHE A 129 -9.91 6.04 3.47
N ARG A 130 -10.73 6.57 4.39
CA ARG A 130 -10.46 7.82 5.07
C ARG A 130 -10.53 7.62 6.58
N LEU A 131 -9.36 7.58 7.17
CA LEU A 131 -9.13 7.17 8.54
C LEU A 131 -8.48 8.29 9.33
N ARG A 132 -8.67 8.30 10.65
CA ARG A 132 -7.95 9.19 11.57
C ARG A 132 -6.57 8.66 11.92
N ARG A 133 -6.33 7.34 11.82
CA ARG A 133 -5.02 6.70 11.85
C ARG A 133 -4.85 5.82 10.64
N PHE A 134 -3.73 5.93 9.91
CA PHE A 134 -3.44 5.19 8.69
C PHE A 134 -1.95 5.03 8.46
N TYR A 135 -1.57 4.02 7.69
CA TYR A 135 -0.18 3.78 7.30
C TYR A 135 0.12 4.40 5.94
N MET A 136 1.10 5.32 5.92
CA MET A 136 1.54 5.99 4.70
C MET A 136 2.94 5.48 4.32
N PRO A 137 3.09 4.74 3.20
CA PRO A 137 4.40 4.35 2.67
C PRO A 137 4.99 5.54 1.91
N ASP A 138 5.47 6.51 2.67
CA ASP A 138 5.91 7.80 2.15
C ASP A 138 7.35 7.73 1.65
N PHE A 139 7.59 8.26 0.47
CA PHE A 139 8.87 8.27 -0.21
C PHE A 139 9.23 9.68 -0.66
N HIS A 140 10.37 10.18 -0.20
CA HIS A 140 10.90 11.48 -0.58
C HIS A 140 12.19 11.29 -1.36
N VAL A 141 12.29 11.94 -2.53
CA VAL A 141 13.50 11.93 -3.35
C VAL A 141 14.12 13.31 -3.38
N PHE A 142 15.40 13.39 -3.05
CA PHE A 142 16.18 14.62 -3.04
C PHE A 142 16.94 14.73 -4.34
N CYS A 143 16.65 15.78 -5.12
CA CYS A 143 17.14 15.96 -6.48
C CYS A 143 18.13 17.13 -6.54
N LYS A 144 19.09 17.08 -7.48
CA LYS A 144 20.06 18.17 -7.63
C LYS A 144 19.42 19.47 -8.14
N ASP A 145 18.41 19.35 -9.01
CA ASP A 145 17.71 20.48 -9.63
C ASP A 145 16.29 20.09 -10.09
N THR A 146 15.55 21.07 -10.60
CA THR A 146 14.18 20.88 -11.05
C THR A 146 14.09 19.98 -12.30
N GLU A 147 15.11 19.95 -13.17
CA GLU A 147 15.12 19.12 -14.37
C GLU A 147 15.23 17.64 -13.98
N GLU A 148 16.11 17.31 -13.05
CA GLU A 148 16.19 15.96 -12.49
C GLU A 148 14.90 15.56 -11.77
N ALA A 149 14.33 16.48 -10.97
CA ALA A 149 13.05 16.27 -10.31
C ALA A 149 11.92 15.95 -11.30
N LYS A 150 11.82 16.66 -12.41
CA LYS A 150 10.85 16.38 -13.49
C LYS A 150 11.06 15.00 -14.11
N ALA A 151 12.30 14.64 -14.44
CA ALA A 151 12.62 13.34 -15.04
C ALA A 151 12.24 12.17 -14.10
N ILE A 152 12.55 12.31 -12.79
CA ILE A 152 12.17 11.32 -11.77
C ILE A 152 10.65 11.29 -11.57
N THR A 153 9.98 12.45 -11.59
CA THR A 153 8.51 12.51 -11.50
C THR A 153 7.83 11.69 -12.60
N ILE A 154 8.31 11.74 -13.85
CA ILE A 154 7.77 10.91 -14.94
C ILE A 154 7.94 9.42 -14.63
N ARG A 155 9.09 9.00 -14.06
CA ARG A 155 9.31 7.59 -13.68
C ARG A 155 8.35 7.15 -12.57
N ILE A 156 8.20 7.97 -11.53
CA ILE A 156 7.27 7.72 -10.41
C ILE A 156 5.83 7.65 -10.93
N HIS A 157 5.42 8.62 -11.75
CA HIS A 157 4.08 8.67 -12.34
C HIS A 157 3.77 7.41 -13.17
N ARG A 158 4.73 6.95 -13.98
CA ARG A 158 4.63 5.69 -14.73
C ARG A 158 4.46 4.49 -13.79
N LYS A 159 5.26 4.43 -12.72
CA LYS A 159 5.20 3.35 -11.72
C LYS A 159 3.84 3.32 -11.00
N ILE A 160 3.31 4.47 -10.61
CA ILE A 160 1.97 4.58 -10.01
C ILE A 160 0.90 4.00 -10.95
N HIS A 161 0.94 4.36 -12.23
CA HIS A 161 0.00 3.81 -13.23
C HIS A 161 0.18 2.31 -13.49
N GLU A 162 1.42 1.81 -13.46
CA GLU A 162 1.72 0.38 -13.57
C GLU A 162 1.06 -0.41 -12.45
N LYS A 163 1.23 0.04 -11.19
CA LYS A 163 0.70 -0.66 -10.02
C LYS A 163 -0.83 -0.74 -9.97
N VAL A 164 -1.53 0.28 -10.43
CA VAL A 164 -3.01 0.21 -10.50
C VAL A 164 -3.50 -0.67 -11.66
N ARG A 165 -2.75 -0.71 -12.78
CA ARG A 165 -3.09 -1.60 -13.91
C ARG A 165 -2.97 -3.07 -13.55
N GLU A 166 -2.05 -3.46 -12.67
CA GLU A 166 -1.94 -4.83 -12.14
C GLU A 166 -3.24 -5.28 -11.45
N LEU A 167 -4.02 -4.35 -10.92
CA LEU A 167 -5.34 -4.62 -10.33
C LEU A 167 -6.49 -4.65 -11.36
N GLY A 168 -6.18 -4.45 -12.64
CA GLY A 168 -7.19 -4.30 -13.69
C GLY A 168 -7.93 -2.95 -13.61
N ASN A 169 -7.35 -1.95 -12.95
CA ASN A 169 -7.90 -0.62 -12.80
C ASN A 169 -7.01 0.44 -13.48
N HIS A 170 -7.41 1.69 -13.44
CA HIS A 170 -6.63 2.80 -13.98
C HIS A 170 -6.93 4.07 -13.20
N TYR A 171 -5.96 4.99 -13.23
CA TYR A 171 -6.14 6.33 -12.67
C TYR A 171 -6.61 7.35 -13.71
N VAL A 172 -7.31 8.37 -13.19
CA VAL A 172 -7.49 9.68 -13.82
C VAL A 172 -6.65 10.65 -13.01
N SER A 173 -5.80 11.43 -13.69
CA SER A 173 -4.88 12.35 -13.04
C SER A 173 -5.49 13.76 -12.93
N LEU A 174 -5.38 14.35 -11.74
CA LEU A 174 -5.62 15.76 -11.48
C LEU A 174 -4.28 16.45 -11.25
N TYR A 175 -3.96 17.41 -12.11
CA TYR A 175 -2.73 18.18 -12.07
C TYR A 175 -3.00 19.53 -11.40
N ASN A 176 -2.65 19.67 -10.12
CA ASN A 176 -2.65 20.92 -9.41
C ASN A 176 -1.28 21.61 -9.58
N LEU A 177 -1.22 22.77 -10.20
CA LEU A 177 0.05 23.43 -10.50
C LEU A 177 -0.12 24.94 -10.61
N THR A 178 0.99 25.65 -10.48
CA THR A 178 1.00 27.09 -10.73
C THR A 178 1.00 27.38 -12.23
N ARG A 179 0.43 28.53 -12.61
CA ARG A 179 0.40 28.91 -14.03
C ARG A 179 1.81 29.16 -14.59
N SER A 180 2.68 29.77 -13.80
CA SER A 180 4.06 30.01 -14.20
C SER A 180 4.84 28.71 -14.46
N PHE A 181 4.61 27.68 -13.63
CA PHE A 181 5.22 26.37 -13.83
C PHE A 181 4.70 25.71 -15.11
N PHE A 182 3.38 25.75 -15.33
CA PHE A 182 2.78 25.21 -16.57
C PHE A 182 3.36 25.83 -17.83
N GLU A 183 3.39 27.16 -17.90
CA GLU A 183 3.85 27.86 -19.10
C GLU A 183 5.32 27.56 -19.43
N LYS A 184 6.17 27.39 -18.41
CA LYS A 184 7.59 27.06 -18.57
C LYS A 184 7.87 25.58 -18.87
N ASN A 185 6.92 24.67 -18.59
CA ASN A 185 7.14 23.23 -18.58
C ASN A 185 6.11 22.45 -19.40
N LYS A 186 5.64 23.02 -20.53
CA LYS A 186 4.59 22.40 -21.37
C LYS A 186 4.97 21.01 -21.88
N ASP A 187 6.23 20.77 -22.21
CA ASP A 187 6.66 19.47 -22.71
C ASP A 187 6.71 18.41 -21.60
N PHE A 188 7.11 18.78 -20.38
CA PHE A 188 6.98 17.92 -19.22
C PHE A 188 5.50 17.52 -18.95
N MET A 189 4.58 18.47 -19.06
CA MET A 189 3.15 18.19 -18.91
C MET A 189 2.62 17.25 -20.00
N LYS A 190 3.08 17.41 -21.26
CA LYS A 190 2.73 16.47 -22.34
C LYS A 190 3.23 15.06 -22.06
N GLU A 191 4.44 14.91 -21.49
CA GLU A 191 4.97 13.59 -21.13
C GLU A 191 4.14 12.92 -20.02
N LEU A 192 3.72 13.66 -18.98
CA LEU A 192 2.84 13.12 -17.95
C LEU A 192 1.52 12.62 -18.54
N VAL A 193 0.86 13.42 -19.39
CA VAL A 193 -0.40 13.03 -20.04
C VAL A 193 -0.22 11.83 -21.00
N ARG A 194 0.95 11.69 -21.65
CA ARG A 194 1.26 10.49 -22.44
C ARG A 194 1.32 9.22 -21.59
N VAL A 195 1.86 9.30 -20.35
CA VAL A 195 1.86 8.18 -19.42
C VAL A 195 0.44 7.81 -19.00
N ASP A 196 -0.41 8.80 -18.74
CA ASP A 196 -1.84 8.58 -18.44
C ASP A 196 -2.54 7.82 -19.56
N ASN A 197 -2.18 8.12 -20.82
CA ASN A 197 -2.89 7.68 -22.03
C ASN A 197 -4.39 8.00 -21.98
N ARG A 198 -4.74 9.13 -21.35
CA ARG A 198 -6.09 9.64 -21.10
C ARG A 198 -6.07 11.14 -20.87
N PRO A 199 -7.18 11.84 -21.06
CA PRO A 199 -7.32 13.22 -20.62
C PRO A 199 -7.11 13.35 -19.11
N GLY A 200 -6.32 14.33 -18.67
CA GLY A 200 -6.16 14.74 -17.28
C GLY A 200 -6.83 16.09 -17.03
N LEU A 201 -7.12 16.39 -15.78
CA LEU A 201 -7.70 17.66 -15.36
C LEU A 201 -6.59 18.59 -14.87
N LEU A 202 -6.51 19.80 -15.42
CA LEU A 202 -5.62 20.87 -14.94
C LEU A 202 -6.36 21.78 -13.97
N HIS A 203 -5.78 22.01 -12.81
CA HIS A 203 -6.25 22.96 -11.82
C HIS A 203 -5.13 23.93 -11.48
N PHE A 204 -5.33 25.21 -11.81
CA PHE A 204 -4.34 26.25 -11.51
C PHE A 204 -4.54 26.78 -10.11
N VAL A 205 -3.46 26.76 -9.33
CA VAL A 205 -3.41 27.29 -7.96
C VAL A 205 -2.61 28.61 -7.93
N PRO A 206 -2.87 29.49 -6.94
CA PRO A 206 -2.08 30.72 -6.76
C PRO A 206 -0.60 30.45 -6.53
N GLU A 207 0.25 31.32 -7.10
CA GLU A 207 1.71 31.29 -6.89
C GLU A 207 2.05 31.44 -5.39
N GLY A 208 3.01 30.63 -4.93
CA GLY A 208 3.52 30.72 -3.55
C GLY A 208 2.55 30.26 -2.45
N LYS A 209 1.36 29.78 -2.79
CA LYS A 209 0.39 29.29 -1.80
C LYS A 209 0.85 28.00 -1.12
N TYR A 210 1.52 27.14 -1.85
CA TYR A 210 1.98 25.82 -1.38
C TYR A 210 3.50 25.71 -1.49
N TYR A 211 4.08 24.74 -0.79
CA TYR A 211 5.51 24.45 -0.88
C TYR A 211 5.90 23.76 -2.19
N TRP A 212 4.92 23.23 -2.93
CA TRP A 212 5.12 22.56 -4.21
C TRP A 212 4.71 23.45 -5.40
N VAL A 213 5.31 23.21 -6.55
CA VAL A 213 4.98 23.86 -7.84
C VAL A 213 4.04 23.03 -8.69
N ILE A 214 3.99 21.73 -8.46
CA ILE A 214 3.02 20.80 -9.03
C ILE A 214 2.72 19.69 -8.01
N ASN A 215 1.43 19.32 -7.92
CA ASN A 215 0.92 18.15 -7.23
C ASN A 215 0.04 17.35 -8.20
N VAL A 216 0.44 16.13 -8.51
CA VAL A 216 -0.33 15.20 -9.35
C VAL A 216 -1.08 14.24 -8.45
N GLU A 217 -2.40 14.28 -8.47
CA GLU A 217 -3.27 13.37 -7.74
C GLU A 217 -3.81 12.30 -8.68
N HIS A 218 -3.75 11.05 -8.24
CA HIS A 218 -4.19 9.89 -9.01
C HIS A 218 -5.48 9.35 -8.42
N HIS A 219 -6.56 9.44 -9.20
CA HIS A 219 -7.91 9.08 -8.75
C HIS A 219 -8.42 7.84 -9.47
N ILE A 220 -9.04 6.91 -8.73
CA ILE A 220 -9.91 5.88 -9.29
C ILE A 220 -11.37 6.33 -9.25
N THR A 221 -12.20 5.73 -10.09
CA THR A 221 -13.66 5.73 -9.92
C THR A 221 -14.05 4.44 -9.22
N ASP A 222 -14.57 4.53 -7.99
CA ASP A 222 -15.00 3.37 -7.21
C ASP A 222 -16.29 2.74 -7.78
N GLU A 223 -16.69 1.58 -7.25
CA GLU A 223 -17.90 0.87 -7.68
C GLU A 223 -19.16 1.74 -7.50
N LEU A 224 -19.15 2.68 -6.55
CA LEU A 224 -20.24 3.63 -6.34
C LEU A 224 -20.13 4.89 -7.21
N LYS A 225 -19.29 4.88 -8.24
CA LYS A 225 -19.06 6.00 -9.18
C LYS A 225 -18.53 7.27 -8.53
N ARG A 226 -17.81 7.16 -7.42
CA ARG A 226 -17.19 8.28 -6.73
C ARG A 226 -15.71 8.36 -7.07
N SER A 227 -15.22 9.59 -7.23
CA SER A 227 -13.79 9.84 -7.39
C SER A 227 -13.06 9.60 -6.06
N ARG A 228 -11.96 8.85 -6.09
CA ARG A 228 -11.16 8.47 -4.93
C ARG A 228 -9.69 8.73 -5.22
N GLU A 229 -9.12 9.69 -4.53
CA GLU A 229 -7.68 9.95 -4.53
C GLU A 229 -6.95 8.81 -3.82
N ILE A 230 -6.01 8.18 -4.52
CA ILE A 230 -5.24 7.04 -3.99
C ILE A 230 -3.78 7.42 -3.80
N ALA A 231 -3.08 7.84 -4.86
CA ALA A 231 -1.66 8.12 -4.87
C ALA A 231 -1.38 9.55 -5.33
N THR A 232 -0.21 10.08 -4.96
CA THR A 232 0.23 11.41 -5.35
C THR A 232 1.71 11.45 -5.68
N VAL A 233 2.11 12.45 -6.47
CA VAL A 233 3.51 12.87 -6.59
C VAL A 233 3.58 14.39 -6.66
N GLN A 234 4.50 15.00 -5.90
CA GLN A 234 4.66 16.45 -5.79
C GLN A 234 6.10 16.84 -6.05
N ILE A 235 6.31 17.99 -6.69
CA ILE A 235 7.63 18.65 -6.77
C ILE A 235 7.64 19.81 -5.80
N ASP A 236 8.35 19.65 -4.70
CA ASP A 236 8.51 20.61 -3.62
C ASP A 236 9.79 21.44 -3.84
N VAL A 237 9.64 22.76 -3.78
CA VAL A 237 10.74 23.71 -3.89
C VAL A 237 10.88 24.61 -2.63
N GLY A 238 10.11 24.32 -1.60
CA GLY A 238 10.03 25.17 -0.39
C GLY A 238 10.60 24.52 0.87
N ASN A 239 10.33 23.25 1.11
CA ASN A 239 10.64 22.62 2.39
C ASN A 239 12.14 22.40 2.64
N ALA A 240 12.95 22.16 1.62
CA ALA A 240 14.40 22.06 1.81
C ALA A 240 14.96 23.29 2.53
N LYS A 241 14.52 24.51 2.10
CA LYS A 241 14.90 25.76 2.75
C LYS A 241 14.33 25.90 4.16
N ARG A 242 13.03 25.55 4.34
CA ARG A 242 12.33 25.63 5.64
C ARG A 242 13.01 24.78 6.71
N PHE A 243 13.43 23.57 6.36
CA PHE A 243 14.06 22.61 7.27
C PHE A 243 15.60 22.70 7.29
N GLY A 244 16.21 23.55 6.46
CA GLY A 244 17.66 23.72 6.39
C GLY A 244 18.40 22.54 5.74
N ILE A 245 17.72 21.77 4.86
CA ILE A 245 18.31 20.63 4.16
C ILE A 245 19.13 21.14 2.98
N LYS A 246 20.44 20.82 2.96
CA LYS A 246 21.36 21.29 1.94
C LYS A 246 22.25 20.17 1.45
N TYR A 247 22.76 20.33 0.24
CA TYR A 247 23.88 19.54 -0.28
C TYR A 247 24.95 20.45 -0.83
N THR A 248 26.19 19.97 -0.88
CA THR A 248 27.31 20.70 -1.51
C THR A 248 27.45 20.31 -2.97
N ASN A 249 27.35 21.29 -3.88
CA ASN A 249 27.49 21.08 -5.32
C ASN A 249 28.96 20.95 -5.74
N GLU A 250 29.22 20.74 -7.04
CA GLU A 250 30.59 20.62 -7.61
C GLU A 250 31.44 21.86 -7.39
N LYS A 251 30.83 23.04 -7.28
CA LYS A 251 31.50 24.32 -7.03
C LYS A 251 31.74 24.60 -5.53
N LYS A 252 31.46 23.63 -4.66
CA LYS A 252 31.53 23.75 -3.18
C LYS A 252 30.50 24.74 -2.60
N GLU A 253 29.40 25.00 -3.30
CA GLU A 253 28.31 25.85 -2.84
C GLU A 253 27.24 25.00 -2.16
N GLU A 254 26.60 25.52 -1.12
CA GLU A 254 25.45 24.90 -0.48
C GLU A 254 24.17 25.20 -1.24
N ILE A 255 23.46 24.16 -1.68
CA ILE A 255 22.25 24.23 -2.47
C ILE A 255 21.09 23.56 -1.73
N TYR A 256 19.92 24.15 -1.77
CA TYR A 256 18.66 23.53 -1.30
C TYR A 256 18.09 22.63 -2.41
N PRO A 257 18.03 21.30 -2.22
CA PRO A 257 17.53 20.38 -3.23
C PRO A 257 16.01 20.52 -3.43
N PRO A 258 15.48 20.42 -4.65
CA PRO A 258 14.08 20.07 -4.84
C PRO A 258 13.80 18.69 -4.25
N ILE A 259 12.59 18.54 -3.64
CA ILE A 259 12.18 17.30 -3.00
C ILE A 259 10.94 16.76 -3.72
N LEU A 260 10.96 15.48 -4.09
CA LEU A 260 9.75 14.80 -4.54
C LEU A 260 9.07 14.13 -3.35
N HIS A 261 7.78 14.32 -3.21
CA HIS A 261 6.94 13.60 -2.27
C HIS A 261 6.06 12.64 -3.02
N THR A 262 6.03 11.38 -2.62
CA THR A 262 5.14 10.39 -3.22
C THR A 262 4.84 9.25 -2.27
N ALA A 263 3.66 8.66 -2.45
CA ALA A 263 3.32 7.32 -2.00
C ALA A 263 2.88 6.54 -3.24
N VAL A 264 3.75 5.68 -3.77
CA VAL A 264 3.53 4.99 -5.07
C VAL A 264 2.25 4.18 -5.10
N LEU A 265 1.92 3.52 -3.98
CA LEU A 265 0.66 2.77 -3.81
C LEU A 265 -0.45 3.62 -3.17
N GLY A 266 -0.13 4.84 -2.70
CA GLY A 266 -0.98 5.57 -1.77
C GLY A 266 -0.87 5.03 -0.35
N GLY A 267 -1.71 5.51 0.59
CA GLY A 267 -1.83 4.92 1.92
C GLY A 267 -2.16 3.43 1.86
N ILE A 268 -1.60 2.63 2.77
CA ILE A 268 -1.74 1.16 2.73
C ILE A 268 -3.21 0.75 2.73
N GLU A 269 -4.03 1.34 3.58
CA GLU A 269 -5.46 1.05 3.64
C GLU A 269 -6.19 1.48 2.35
N ARG A 270 -5.81 2.60 1.75
CA ARG A 270 -6.38 3.06 0.47
C ARG A 270 -6.00 2.12 -0.68
N TYR A 271 -4.78 1.61 -0.69
CA TYR A 271 -4.37 0.57 -1.64
C TYR A 271 -5.23 -0.69 -1.49
N LEU A 272 -5.39 -1.18 -0.25
CA LEU A 272 -6.25 -2.33 0.02
C LEU A 272 -7.72 -2.06 -0.33
N TYR A 273 -8.22 -0.85 -0.07
CA TYR A 273 -9.55 -0.43 -0.54
C TYR A 273 -9.66 -0.57 -2.08
N THR A 274 -8.65 -0.11 -2.81
CA THR A 274 -8.60 -0.23 -4.27
C THR A 274 -8.58 -1.69 -4.73
N VAL A 275 -7.85 -2.56 -4.02
CA VAL A 275 -7.83 -4.01 -4.27
C VAL A 275 -9.21 -4.64 -4.09
N PHE A 276 -9.90 -4.30 -3.00
CA PHE A 276 -11.26 -4.80 -2.74
C PHE A 276 -12.28 -4.24 -3.75
N ASP A 277 -12.18 -2.97 -4.11
CA ASP A 277 -13.03 -2.35 -5.13
C ASP A 277 -12.84 -3.03 -6.49
N ALA A 278 -11.60 -3.25 -6.91
CA ALA A 278 -11.29 -3.99 -8.13
C ALA A 278 -11.80 -5.44 -8.09
N ALA A 279 -11.70 -6.11 -6.93
CA ALA A 279 -12.23 -7.46 -6.77
C ALA A 279 -13.75 -7.51 -6.92
N LEU A 280 -14.46 -6.52 -6.39
CA LEU A 280 -15.94 -6.46 -6.46
C LEU A 280 -16.47 -6.18 -7.87
N LYS A 281 -15.66 -5.56 -8.73
CA LYS A 281 -16.00 -5.35 -10.15
C LYS A 281 -15.95 -6.64 -10.99
N LYS A 282 -15.31 -7.70 -10.47
CA LYS A 282 -15.24 -9.00 -11.14
C LYS A 282 -16.55 -9.78 -10.96
N LYS A 283 -16.93 -10.60 -11.94
CA LYS A 283 -18.11 -11.50 -11.85
C LYS A 283 -18.04 -12.43 -10.63
N THR A 284 -16.85 -12.90 -10.27
CA THR A 284 -16.55 -13.57 -9.00
C THR A 284 -15.50 -12.76 -8.27
N PRO A 285 -15.84 -12.11 -7.17
CA PRO A 285 -14.87 -11.36 -6.41
C PRO A 285 -13.67 -12.22 -6.00
N SER A 286 -12.46 -11.83 -6.39
CA SER A 286 -11.21 -12.51 -6.09
C SER A 286 -10.08 -11.52 -5.89
N LEU A 287 -9.27 -11.73 -4.86
CA LEU A 287 -8.07 -10.96 -4.59
C LEU A 287 -6.92 -11.39 -5.50
N PRO A 288 -5.91 -10.55 -5.74
CA PRO A 288 -4.62 -11.01 -6.24
C PRO A 288 -4.10 -12.16 -5.38
N LEU A 289 -3.58 -13.21 -6.00
CA LEU A 289 -3.21 -14.44 -5.28
C LEU A 289 -2.17 -14.18 -4.18
N TRP A 290 -1.17 -13.36 -4.48
CA TRP A 290 -0.13 -13.00 -3.52
C TRP A 290 -0.65 -12.25 -2.28
N LEU A 291 -1.78 -11.54 -2.39
CA LEU A 291 -2.40 -10.77 -1.30
C LEU A 291 -3.53 -11.54 -0.59
N SER A 292 -3.98 -12.69 -1.14
CA SER A 292 -4.99 -13.54 -0.50
C SER A 292 -4.43 -14.12 0.80
N PRO A 293 -5.04 -13.88 1.99
CA PRO A 293 -4.52 -14.41 3.25
C PRO A 293 -4.38 -15.94 3.24
N THR A 294 -5.43 -16.65 2.87
CA THR A 294 -5.39 -18.10 2.60
C THR A 294 -5.42 -18.32 1.10
N GLN A 295 -4.34 -18.83 0.52
CA GLN A 295 -4.25 -19.12 -0.91
C GLN A 295 -4.87 -20.48 -1.22
N ILE A 296 -4.62 -21.47 -0.35
CA ILE A 296 -5.16 -22.81 -0.46
C ILE A 296 -5.85 -23.19 0.84
N ARG A 297 -7.06 -23.77 0.74
CA ARG A 297 -7.70 -24.51 1.83
C ARG A 297 -7.83 -25.97 1.44
N ILE A 298 -7.28 -26.86 2.27
CA ILE A 298 -7.42 -28.31 2.12
C ILE A 298 -8.60 -28.77 2.97
N VAL A 299 -9.49 -29.56 2.35
CA VAL A 299 -10.70 -30.09 2.95
C VAL A 299 -10.62 -31.60 2.93
N PRO A 300 -10.15 -32.26 4.02
CA PRO A 300 -10.24 -33.73 4.13
C PRO A 300 -11.70 -34.14 4.23
N ILE A 301 -12.10 -35.20 3.50
CA ILE A 301 -13.49 -35.70 3.49
C ILE A 301 -13.87 -36.43 4.79
N SER A 302 -12.88 -36.86 5.56
CA SER A 302 -13.03 -37.44 6.90
C SER A 302 -11.74 -37.33 7.69
N ASP A 303 -11.80 -37.55 9.01
CA ASP A 303 -10.67 -37.38 9.93
C ASP A 303 -9.46 -38.26 9.60
N ARG A 304 -9.68 -39.45 9.02
CA ARG A 304 -8.59 -40.37 8.60
C ARG A 304 -7.66 -39.71 7.57
N PHE A 305 -8.10 -38.71 6.80
CA PHE A 305 -7.29 -38.02 5.77
C PHE A 305 -6.64 -36.72 6.27
N VAL A 306 -6.78 -36.38 7.56
CA VAL A 306 -6.18 -35.16 8.11
C VAL A 306 -4.65 -35.22 8.06
N LYS A 307 -4.06 -36.41 8.29
CA LYS A 307 -2.62 -36.62 8.19
C LYS A 307 -2.13 -36.36 6.76
N ASP A 308 -2.77 -36.96 5.78
CA ASP A 308 -2.39 -36.80 4.34
C ASP A 308 -2.57 -35.33 3.91
N ALA A 309 -3.65 -34.68 4.35
CA ALA A 309 -3.87 -33.25 4.13
C ALA A 309 -2.76 -32.39 4.74
N THR A 310 -2.24 -32.81 5.90
CA THR A 310 -1.12 -32.13 6.57
C THR A 310 0.18 -32.29 5.79
N ASP A 311 0.47 -33.47 5.29
CA ASP A 311 1.66 -33.74 4.49
C ASP A 311 1.64 -32.89 3.19
N ILE A 312 0.51 -32.86 2.48
CA ILE A 312 0.29 -31.99 1.32
C ILE A 312 0.43 -30.51 1.68
N ALA A 313 -0.13 -30.07 2.81
CA ALA A 313 -0.02 -28.68 3.27
C ALA A 313 1.44 -28.28 3.55
N ASN A 314 2.24 -29.20 4.09
CA ASN A 314 3.66 -28.96 4.38
C ASN A 314 4.47 -28.78 3.08
N GLU A 315 4.15 -29.54 2.03
CA GLU A 315 4.77 -29.33 0.70
C GLU A 315 4.46 -27.94 0.14
N PHE A 316 3.22 -27.47 0.23
CA PHE A 316 2.87 -26.11 -0.16
C PHE A 316 3.59 -25.05 0.68
N LYS A 317 3.66 -25.22 1.99
CA LYS A 317 4.37 -24.29 2.89
C LYS A 317 5.86 -24.18 2.56
N ALA A 318 6.50 -25.30 2.25
CA ALA A 318 7.90 -25.34 1.84
C ALA A 318 8.17 -24.52 0.56
N GLN A 319 7.12 -24.25 -0.23
CA GLN A 319 7.15 -23.45 -1.45
C GLN A 319 6.57 -22.03 -1.27
N CYS A 320 6.54 -21.52 -0.02
CA CYS A 320 6.02 -20.20 0.29
C CYS A 320 4.55 -19.98 -0.12
N VAL A 321 3.71 -21.02 0.04
CA VAL A 321 2.27 -20.92 -0.20
C VAL A 321 1.52 -20.90 1.14
N ARG A 322 0.59 -19.97 1.32
CA ARG A 322 -0.25 -19.88 2.51
C ARG A 322 -1.40 -20.86 2.41
N VAL A 323 -1.36 -21.90 3.24
CA VAL A 323 -2.31 -23.01 3.24
C VAL A 323 -2.87 -23.26 4.64
N ASP A 324 -4.15 -23.57 4.71
CA ASP A 324 -4.82 -24.06 5.91
C ASP A 324 -5.63 -25.34 5.63
N ILE A 325 -6.07 -26.01 6.71
CA ILE A 325 -6.81 -27.28 6.67
C ILE A 325 -8.11 -27.10 7.44
N ASP A 326 -9.22 -27.41 6.78
CA ASP A 326 -10.53 -27.45 7.45
C ASP A 326 -10.82 -28.85 7.99
N ASP A 327 -10.32 -29.11 9.20
CA ASP A 327 -10.47 -30.35 9.96
C ASP A 327 -11.70 -30.38 10.86
N ARG A 328 -12.55 -29.36 10.78
CA ARG A 328 -13.74 -29.26 11.67
C ARG A 328 -14.75 -30.38 11.41
N PRO A 329 -15.50 -30.85 12.45
CA PRO A 329 -16.48 -31.94 12.32
C PRO A 329 -17.79 -31.42 11.69
N ILE A 330 -17.74 -30.87 10.48
CA ILE A 330 -18.87 -30.37 9.70
C ILE A 330 -18.86 -30.97 8.29
N THR A 331 -19.96 -30.90 7.58
CA THR A 331 -20.08 -31.52 6.25
C THR A 331 -19.10 -30.87 5.24
N MET A 332 -18.60 -31.65 4.29
CA MET A 332 -17.72 -31.20 3.22
C MET A 332 -18.33 -30.02 2.44
N GLN A 333 -19.63 -30.09 2.14
CA GLN A 333 -20.32 -29.03 1.42
C GLN A 333 -20.28 -27.70 2.21
N ARG A 334 -20.43 -27.75 3.53
CA ARG A 334 -20.34 -26.57 4.38
C ARG A 334 -18.91 -26.01 4.43
N LYS A 335 -17.88 -26.89 4.54
CA LYS A 335 -16.48 -26.48 4.49
C LYS A 335 -16.14 -25.75 3.19
N VAL A 336 -16.54 -26.32 2.05
CA VAL A 336 -16.34 -25.70 0.73
C VAL A 336 -17.07 -24.36 0.62
N ARG A 337 -18.34 -24.29 1.03
CA ARG A 337 -19.11 -23.05 1.02
C ARG A 337 -18.46 -21.95 1.86
N GLU A 338 -18.01 -22.28 3.06
CA GLU A 338 -17.33 -21.32 3.94
C GLU A 338 -16.01 -20.84 3.36
N ALA A 339 -15.22 -21.72 2.72
CA ALA A 339 -14.02 -21.34 2.00
C ALA A 339 -14.33 -20.37 0.82
N GLU A 340 -15.39 -20.62 0.07
CA GLU A 340 -15.86 -19.72 -0.98
C GLU A 340 -16.30 -18.35 -0.42
N MET A 341 -16.99 -18.33 0.72
CA MET A 341 -17.39 -17.09 1.40
C MET A 341 -16.19 -16.29 1.93
N GLU A 342 -15.09 -16.94 2.27
CA GLU A 342 -13.82 -16.32 2.70
C GLU A 342 -12.91 -15.91 1.53
N TRP A 343 -13.34 -16.10 0.29
CA TRP A 343 -12.60 -15.81 -0.92
C TRP A 343 -11.27 -16.56 -1.04
N VAL A 344 -11.20 -17.79 -0.51
CA VAL A 344 -10.04 -18.66 -0.68
C VAL A 344 -9.82 -18.94 -2.16
N SER A 345 -8.58 -18.78 -2.64
CA SER A 345 -8.28 -18.85 -4.08
C SER A 345 -8.41 -20.26 -4.64
N TYR A 346 -7.91 -21.25 -3.89
CA TYR A 346 -7.99 -22.69 -4.27
C TYR A 346 -8.53 -23.51 -3.11
N VAL A 347 -9.50 -24.37 -3.38
CA VAL A 347 -10.00 -25.33 -2.40
C VAL A 347 -9.72 -26.75 -2.91
N LEU A 348 -8.98 -27.53 -2.12
CA LEU A 348 -8.62 -28.90 -2.42
C LEU A 348 -9.44 -29.85 -1.55
N VAL A 349 -10.19 -30.76 -2.17
CA VAL A 349 -10.87 -31.83 -1.45
C VAL A 349 -10.00 -33.07 -1.51
N ILE A 350 -9.66 -33.64 -0.36
CA ILE A 350 -8.77 -34.79 -0.25
C ILE A 350 -9.53 -36.00 0.31
N GLY A 351 -9.52 -37.06 -0.45
CA GLY A 351 -10.04 -38.36 -0.12
C GLY A 351 -9.17 -39.50 -0.73
N GLN A 352 -9.58 -40.73 -0.59
CA GLN A 352 -8.82 -41.90 -1.06
C GLN A 352 -8.48 -41.82 -2.56
N ARG A 353 -9.42 -41.34 -3.37
CA ARG A 353 -9.26 -41.20 -4.81
C ARG A 353 -8.13 -40.25 -5.20
N GLU A 354 -8.03 -39.12 -4.54
CA GLU A 354 -6.98 -38.13 -4.80
C GLU A 354 -5.60 -38.65 -4.38
N LEU A 355 -5.53 -39.41 -3.28
CA LEU A 355 -4.29 -40.05 -2.83
C LEU A 355 -3.82 -41.15 -3.78
N ASP A 356 -4.71 -42.07 -4.18
CA ASP A 356 -4.36 -43.21 -5.06
C ASP A 356 -3.95 -42.74 -6.45
N SER A 357 -4.62 -41.70 -6.97
CA SER A 357 -4.34 -41.21 -8.32
C SER A 357 -3.22 -40.14 -8.39
N HIS A 358 -2.78 -39.60 -7.27
CA HIS A 358 -1.89 -38.44 -7.19
C HIS A 358 -2.39 -37.20 -7.99
N VAL A 359 -3.71 -37.12 -8.22
CA VAL A 359 -4.36 -36.04 -8.97
C VAL A 359 -5.37 -35.31 -8.07
N LEU A 360 -5.07 -34.08 -7.76
CA LEU A 360 -5.88 -33.23 -6.90
C LEU A 360 -7.11 -32.70 -7.64
N SER A 361 -8.23 -32.66 -6.93
CA SER A 361 -9.44 -31.96 -7.36
C SER A 361 -9.38 -30.51 -6.85
N VAL A 362 -8.94 -29.59 -7.72
CA VAL A 362 -8.69 -28.18 -7.40
C VAL A 362 -9.89 -27.32 -7.80
N ARG A 363 -10.63 -26.79 -6.82
CA ARG A 363 -11.64 -25.79 -7.05
C ARG A 363 -10.96 -24.42 -7.18
N ASP A 364 -10.95 -23.90 -8.39
CA ASP A 364 -10.38 -22.60 -8.74
C ASP A 364 -11.46 -21.51 -8.65
N ARG A 365 -11.29 -20.60 -7.70
CA ARG A 365 -12.24 -19.51 -7.48
C ARG A 365 -12.36 -18.57 -8.68
N GLU A 366 -11.23 -18.20 -9.25
CA GLU A 366 -11.19 -17.18 -10.30
C GLU A 366 -11.78 -17.73 -11.62
N ARG A 367 -11.46 -18.98 -11.95
CA ARG A 367 -11.97 -19.67 -13.16
C ARG A 367 -13.37 -20.25 -12.99
N LYS A 368 -13.85 -20.38 -11.73
CA LYS A 368 -15.12 -21.04 -11.39
C LYS A 368 -15.24 -22.48 -11.90
N GLU A 369 -14.17 -23.21 -11.86
CA GLU A 369 -14.10 -24.60 -12.34
C GLU A 369 -13.40 -25.52 -11.34
N ILE A 370 -13.62 -26.82 -11.52
CA ILE A 370 -12.84 -27.85 -10.82
C ILE A 370 -11.86 -28.42 -11.83
N ARG A 371 -10.56 -28.22 -11.54
CA ARG A 371 -9.46 -28.70 -12.37
C ARG A 371 -8.83 -29.93 -11.75
N LYS A 372 -8.33 -30.83 -12.61
CA LYS A 372 -7.53 -31.98 -12.20
C LYS A 372 -6.08 -31.66 -12.45
N MET A 373 -5.27 -31.68 -11.39
CA MET A 373 -3.86 -31.27 -11.44
C MET A 373 -3.04 -32.12 -10.46
N SER A 374 -1.76 -32.34 -10.80
CA SER A 374 -0.82 -32.83 -9.79
C SER A 374 -0.49 -31.71 -8.79
N LEU A 375 0.02 -32.08 -7.61
CA LEU A 375 0.52 -31.15 -6.62
C LEU A 375 1.58 -30.23 -7.22
N GLN A 376 2.53 -30.79 -7.98
CA GLN A 376 3.61 -30.03 -8.60
C GLN A 376 3.11 -28.99 -9.62
N GLN A 377 2.11 -29.35 -10.44
CA GLN A 377 1.50 -28.40 -11.38
C GLN A 377 0.84 -27.22 -10.68
N LEU A 378 0.15 -27.47 -9.56
CA LEU A 378 -0.46 -26.38 -8.79
C LEU A 378 0.58 -25.50 -8.10
N ILE A 379 1.64 -26.09 -7.55
CA ILE A 379 2.76 -25.34 -6.96
C ILE A 379 3.38 -24.42 -8.01
N GLU A 380 3.66 -24.93 -9.21
CA GLU A 380 4.28 -24.16 -10.29
C GLU A 380 3.37 -23.01 -10.74
N GLU A 381 2.07 -23.25 -10.90
CA GLU A 381 1.10 -22.20 -11.22
C GLU A 381 1.07 -21.10 -10.17
N ILE A 382 1.09 -21.46 -8.87
CA ILE A 382 1.10 -20.49 -7.77
C ILE A 382 2.39 -19.70 -7.75
N LYS A 383 3.54 -20.35 -7.97
CA LYS A 383 4.84 -19.66 -8.05
C LYS A 383 4.85 -18.62 -9.17
N GLN A 384 4.39 -18.98 -10.35
CA GLN A 384 4.30 -18.07 -11.50
C GLN A 384 3.37 -16.88 -11.21
N ARG A 385 2.23 -17.13 -10.57
CA ARG A 385 1.27 -16.07 -10.21
C ARG A 385 1.75 -15.15 -9.09
N ASN A 386 2.64 -15.63 -8.25
CA ASN A 386 3.26 -14.89 -7.14
C ASN A 386 4.67 -14.40 -7.47
N ALA A 387 5.15 -14.60 -8.70
CA ALA A 387 6.48 -14.14 -9.10
C ALA A 387 6.64 -12.64 -8.80
N ASP A 388 7.79 -12.29 -8.24
CA ASP A 388 8.14 -10.91 -7.87
C ASP A 388 7.14 -10.22 -6.92
N LYS A 389 6.41 -10.98 -6.11
CA LYS A 389 5.51 -10.47 -5.09
C LYS A 389 5.99 -10.84 -3.68
N PRO A 390 5.77 -9.98 -2.67
CA PRO A 390 6.20 -10.27 -1.31
C PRO A 390 5.47 -11.47 -0.73
N PHE A 391 6.15 -12.18 0.17
CA PHE A 391 5.60 -13.30 0.91
C PHE A 391 5.74 -13.10 2.41
N ARG A 392 4.67 -13.41 3.14
CA ARG A 392 4.65 -13.59 4.59
C ARG A 392 3.81 -14.82 4.93
N GLN A 393 4.14 -15.49 6.02
CA GLN A 393 3.39 -16.65 6.48
C GLN A 393 2.00 -16.25 6.98
N LEU A 394 1.05 -17.19 6.91
CA LEU A 394 -0.29 -17.00 7.48
C LEU A 394 -0.19 -16.91 9.02
N PRO A 395 -0.59 -15.80 9.67
CA PRO A 395 -0.50 -15.62 11.12
C PRO A 395 -1.70 -16.24 11.86
N LEU A 396 -2.04 -17.47 11.50
CA LEU A 396 -3.16 -18.22 12.07
C LEU A 396 -2.75 -19.71 12.21
N PRO A 397 -3.33 -20.43 13.17
CA PRO A 397 -3.18 -21.89 13.24
C PRO A 397 -3.54 -22.56 11.91
N GLN A 398 -2.81 -23.60 11.56
CA GLN A 398 -3.03 -24.32 10.30
C GLN A 398 -4.39 -24.99 10.24
N TYR A 399 -4.84 -25.55 11.37
CA TYR A 399 -6.12 -26.24 11.50
C TYR A 399 -7.22 -25.27 11.90
N LEU A 400 -8.34 -25.31 11.17
CA LEU A 400 -9.46 -24.42 11.45
C LEU A 400 -10.15 -24.75 12.80
N SER A 401 -10.11 -26.01 13.25
CA SER A 401 -10.59 -26.42 14.57
C SER A 401 -9.90 -25.69 15.74
N GLN A 402 -8.67 -25.22 15.52
CA GLN A 402 -7.88 -24.50 16.53
C GLN A 402 -8.10 -22.99 16.51
N ARG A 403 -8.94 -22.47 15.60
CA ARG A 403 -9.21 -21.05 15.48
C ARG A 403 -10.46 -20.66 16.26
N PRO A 404 -10.41 -19.67 17.15
CA PRO A 404 -11.62 -19.09 17.72
C PRO A 404 -12.50 -18.48 16.61
N GLN A 405 -13.80 -18.37 16.88
CA GLN A 405 -14.68 -17.57 16.02
C GLN A 405 -14.45 -16.08 16.32
N PHE A 406 -14.17 -15.29 15.28
CA PHE A 406 -13.92 -13.85 15.40
C PHE A 406 -15.13 -13.05 14.96
#